data_61c08f269724f96da11fc464e4a59b43
#
_entry.id   61c08f269724f96da11fc464e4a59b43
#
_cell.length_a   1.000
_cell.length_b   1.000
_cell.length_c   1.000
_cell.angle_alpha   90.00
_cell.angle_beta   90.00
_cell.angle_gamma   90.00
#
_symmetry.space_group_name_H-M   'P 1'
#
loop_
_entity.id
_entity.type
_entity.pdbx_description
1 polymer ?
#
loop_
_entity_poly.entity_id
_entity_poly.type
_entity_poly.pdbx_seq_one_letter_code
_entity_poly.pdbx_strand_id
1 'polypeptide(L)'
;MKYCVENQLSLFEFHDAEFSFTSFDNNNLVVSVKHLNIHENAKENPYNCDMEIDFANISFYGIQTISFEPMRAYKVDDDGNWYTNEPQVIYSDKEAEKHFLDEIKNGITINCIDICKKDNKTYIELSTCAQSCFFATFSFNEVSVEWDKYCKKAWYELHKQYIYKGYLLTPAGEVETEIHIVYHEEDTYYQGKLEKGPTVSVGVKYNGEQLWGQGKDYLWVDAFANVQKQLPVGVLLKCCMTCQHGNMCPYGNEPGELFCTKGLTVDSKEDMCNLFDNRENSKIFDRTKNVADSCNEYTPQSNNCYTYNDYLYHLEK
;
A
#
# COMPACT_ATOMS: atom_id res chain seq x y z
N MET A 1 13.62 17.95 20.16
CA MET A 1 13.72 16.60 19.61
C MET A 1 15.15 16.29 19.20
N LYS A 2 15.51 15.03 19.02
CA LYS A 2 16.91 14.62 18.76
C LYS A 2 17.35 14.86 17.32
N TYR A 3 16.45 14.73 16.39
CA TYR A 3 16.67 14.92 14.97
C TYR A 3 15.83 16.07 14.45
N CYS A 4 16.35 16.81 13.49
CA CYS A 4 15.66 17.92 12.82
C CYS A 4 16.12 18.03 11.36
N VAL A 5 15.14 18.15 10.46
CA VAL A 5 15.36 18.45 9.03
C VAL A 5 14.63 19.74 8.69
N GLU A 6 15.33 20.70 8.09
CA GLU A 6 14.78 21.99 7.70
C GLU A 6 14.69 22.11 6.18
N ASN A 7 13.53 22.57 5.69
CA ASN A 7 13.29 22.93 4.28
C ASN A 7 13.53 21.82 3.24
N GLN A 8 13.45 20.55 3.65
CA GLN A 8 13.72 19.37 2.81
C GLN A 8 12.63 18.30 2.97
N LEU A 9 11.36 18.67 2.74
CA LEU A 9 10.25 17.70 2.81
C LEU A 9 10.38 16.53 1.80
N SER A 10 11.11 16.72 0.71
CA SER A 10 11.39 15.65 -0.26
C SER A 10 12.25 14.50 0.28
N LEU A 11 12.75 14.61 1.51
CA LEU A 11 13.41 13.50 2.21
C LEU A 11 12.42 12.58 2.93
N PHE A 12 11.13 12.86 2.83
CA PHE A 12 10.07 12.11 3.53
C PHE A 12 9.03 11.58 2.55
N GLU A 13 8.51 10.40 2.85
CA GLU A 13 7.34 9.81 2.21
C GLU A 13 6.14 9.97 3.15
N PHE A 14 5.06 10.54 2.61
CA PHE A 14 3.88 10.93 3.36
C PHE A 14 2.66 10.04 3.14
N HIS A 15 2.72 9.09 2.22
CA HIS A 15 1.60 8.18 2.01
C HIS A 15 1.25 7.45 3.31
N ASP A 16 -0.01 7.45 3.69
CA ASP A 16 -0.55 6.95 4.96
C ASP A 16 -0.11 7.72 6.23
N ALA A 17 0.62 8.83 6.09
CA ALA A 17 0.96 9.66 7.24
C ALA A 17 -0.30 10.29 7.87
N GLU A 18 -0.46 10.12 9.18
CA GLU A 18 -1.56 10.66 9.95
C GLU A 18 -1.15 12.01 10.58
N PHE A 19 -1.81 13.08 10.14
CA PHE A 19 -1.59 14.42 10.69
C PHE A 19 -2.63 14.72 11.76
N SER A 20 -2.18 15.16 12.93
CA SER A 20 -3.02 15.66 14.03
C SER A 20 -2.64 17.08 14.36
N PHE A 21 -3.65 17.94 14.50
CA PHE A 21 -3.47 19.35 14.82
C PHE A 21 -2.80 19.53 16.19
N THR A 22 -1.79 20.38 16.26
CA THR A 22 -1.14 20.79 17.51
C THR A 22 -1.40 22.26 17.81
N SER A 23 -1.09 23.16 16.88
CA SER A 23 -1.32 24.59 17.03
C SER A 23 -1.36 25.33 15.71
N PHE A 24 -2.05 26.48 15.68
CA PHE A 24 -1.99 27.45 14.59
C PHE A 24 -1.98 28.85 15.16
N ASP A 25 -0.90 29.57 14.99
CA ASP A 25 -0.74 30.94 15.45
C ASP A 25 0.21 31.73 14.52
N ASN A 26 -0.14 33.00 14.26
CA ASN A 26 0.64 33.90 13.40
C ASN A 26 1.05 33.28 12.04
N ASN A 27 0.14 32.55 11.39
CA ASN A 27 0.38 31.80 10.17
C ASN A 27 1.46 30.68 10.31
N ASN A 28 1.66 30.18 11.51
CA ASN A 28 2.50 29.02 11.75
C ASN A 28 1.61 27.84 12.16
N LEU A 29 1.65 26.77 11.38
CA LEU A 29 0.92 25.53 11.63
C LEU A 29 1.87 24.48 12.18
N VAL A 30 1.53 23.92 13.31
CA VAL A 30 2.25 22.75 13.86
C VAL A 30 1.30 21.56 13.86
N VAL A 31 1.75 20.47 13.29
CA VAL A 31 1.06 19.19 13.29
C VAL A 31 1.96 18.11 13.90
N SER A 32 1.36 17.19 14.63
CA SER A 32 2.03 15.95 15.00
C SER A 32 1.70 14.87 13.96
N VAL A 33 2.68 14.02 13.65
CA VAL A 33 2.59 13.08 12.53
C VAL A 33 3.01 11.69 12.98
N LYS A 34 2.21 10.69 12.64
CA LYS A 34 2.53 9.27 12.73
C LYS A 34 2.68 8.69 11.33
N HIS A 35 3.32 7.52 11.23
CA HIS A 35 3.54 6.79 9.97
C HIS A 35 4.29 7.59 8.90
N LEU A 36 5.10 8.58 9.33
CA LEU A 36 5.98 9.32 8.45
C LEU A 36 7.24 8.52 8.18
N ASN A 37 7.59 8.32 6.92
CA ASN A 37 8.82 7.63 6.54
C ASN A 37 9.89 8.64 6.11
N ILE A 38 11.15 8.36 6.43
CA ILE A 38 12.32 9.14 6.00
C ILE A 38 13.21 8.29 5.11
N HIS A 39 13.62 8.84 3.97
CA HIS A 39 14.44 8.14 2.98
C HIS A 39 15.85 7.84 3.47
N GLU A 40 16.45 6.76 2.96
CA GLU A 40 17.82 6.32 3.31
C GLU A 40 18.90 7.37 3.00
N ASN A 41 18.68 8.21 2.01
CA ASN A 41 19.61 9.27 1.59
C ASN A 41 19.57 10.52 2.50
N ALA A 42 18.67 10.58 3.47
CA ALA A 42 18.65 11.67 4.45
C ALA A 42 19.82 11.52 5.42
N LYS A 43 20.54 12.62 5.66
CA LYS A 43 21.71 12.65 6.57
C LYS A 43 21.35 12.20 7.99
N GLU A 44 20.14 12.48 8.42
CA GLU A 44 19.61 12.16 9.74
C GLU A 44 19.22 10.69 9.87
N ASN A 45 19.02 9.98 8.76
CA ASN A 45 18.72 8.55 8.74
C ASN A 45 20.03 7.72 8.82
N PRO A 46 20.35 7.08 9.97
CA PRO A 46 21.57 6.32 10.12
C PRO A 46 21.50 4.90 9.52
N TYR A 47 20.38 4.55 8.92
CA TYR A 47 20.13 3.21 8.37
C TYR A 47 20.33 3.22 6.84
N ASN A 48 20.58 2.06 6.26
CA ASN A 48 20.72 1.86 4.82
C ASN A 48 19.40 1.44 4.16
N CYS A 49 18.31 1.97 4.64
CA CYS A 49 16.94 1.76 4.14
C CYS A 49 16.06 2.89 4.64
N ASP A 50 14.91 3.06 4.02
CA ASP A 50 13.90 4.00 4.49
C ASP A 50 13.31 3.53 5.82
N MET A 51 13.08 4.46 6.73
CA MET A 51 12.65 4.17 8.09
C MET A 51 11.37 4.92 8.45
N GLU A 52 10.42 4.23 9.10
CA GLU A 52 9.28 4.87 9.73
C GLU A 52 9.71 5.56 11.04
N ILE A 53 9.30 6.80 11.19
CA ILE A 53 9.51 7.61 12.39
C ILE A 53 8.38 7.29 13.38
N ASP A 54 8.74 7.08 14.66
CA ASP A 54 7.76 6.75 15.70
C ASP A 54 6.71 7.87 15.86
N PHE A 55 7.21 9.11 15.94
CA PHE A 55 6.39 10.32 16.06
C PHE A 55 7.21 11.53 15.63
N ALA A 56 6.63 12.38 14.78
CA ALA A 56 7.26 13.62 14.34
C ALA A 56 6.38 14.83 14.62
N ASN A 57 6.99 15.99 14.81
CA ASN A 57 6.33 17.29 14.67
C ASN A 57 6.78 17.95 13.38
N ILE A 58 5.82 18.45 12.62
CA ILE A 58 6.07 19.29 11.45
C ILE A 58 5.57 20.69 11.76
N SER A 59 6.48 21.66 11.61
CA SER A 59 6.15 23.09 11.76
C SER A 59 6.27 23.78 10.42
N PHE A 60 5.16 24.30 9.90
CA PHE A 60 5.11 25.12 8.68
C PHE A 60 5.06 26.60 9.10
N TYR A 61 6.01 27.39 8.63
CA TYR A 61 6.12 28.81 8.95
C TYR A 61 5.64 29.68 7.80
N GLY A 62 4.79 30.66 8.13
CA GLY A 62 4.21 31.57 7.12
C GLY A 62 3.30 30.83 6.14
N ILE A 63 2.52 29.85 6.63
CA ILE A 63 1.58 29.08 5.82
C ILE A 63 0.46 29.99 5.30
N GLN A 64 0.09 29.75 4.05
CA GLN A 64 -1.05 30.38 3.39
C GLN A 64 -1.82 29.32 2.61
N THR A 65 -3.03 29.02 3.03
CA THR A 65 -3.93 28.13 2.28
C THR A 65 -4.44 28.86 1.05
N ILE A 66 -4.34 28.21 -0.11
CA ILE A 66 -4.69 28.78 -1.41
C ILE A 66 -6.04 28.23 -1.87
N SER A 67 -6.24 26.93 -1.78
CA SER A 67 -7.48 26.28 -2.15
C SER A 67 -7.78 25.09 -1.25
N PHE A 68 -9.07 24.79 -1.14
CA PHE A 68 -9.60 23.60 -0.48
C PHE A 68 -10.78 23.09 -1.30
N GLU A 69 -10.74 21.81 -1.68
CA GLU A 69 -11.78 21.14 -2.45
C GLU A 69 -12.18 19.83 -1.74
N PRO A 70 -13.38 19.75 -1.14
CA PRO A 70 -13.89 18.49 -0.63
C PRO A 70 -14.10 17.51 -1.79
N MET A 71 -13.72 16.27 -1.58
CA MET A 71 -13.91 15.22 -2.58
C MET A 71 -15.41 14.94 -2.73
N ARG A 72 -15.87 14.87 -3.98
CA ARG A 72 -17.25 14.56 -4.31
C ARG A 72 -17.51 13.06 -4.21
N ALA A 73 -18.73 12.70 -3.81
CA ALA A 73 -19.15 11.32 -3.88
C ALA A 73 -19.40 10.92 -5.35
N TYR A 74 -18.78 9.83 -5.79
CA TYR A 74 -18.96 9.26 -7.10
C TYR A 74 -19.83 8.00 -7.02
N LYS A 75 -20.60 7.76 -8.06
CA LYS A 75 -21.40 6.55 -8.28
C LYS A 75 -20.93 5.87 -9.55
N VAL A 76 -21.21 4.60 -9.67
CA VAL A 76 -20.95 3.82 -10.88
C VAL A 76 -22.30 3.56 -11.58
N ASP A 77 -22.40 3.79 -12.88
CA ASP A 77 -23.57 3.45 -13.69
C ASP A 77 -23.56 1.97 -14.08
N ASP A 78 -24.62 1.51 -14.72
CA ASP A 78 -24.78 0.12 -15.15
C ASP A 78 -23.73 -0.30 -16.21
N ASP A 79 -23.09 0.66 -16.88
CA ASP A 79 -22.01 0.45 -17.86
C ASP A 79 -20.61 0.49 -17.23
N GLY A 80 -20.51 0.72 -15.89
CA GLY A 80 -19.27 0.78 -15.16
C GLY A 80 -18.56 2.14 -15.16
N ASN A 81 -19.21 3.21 -15.65
CA ASN A 81 -18.64 4.55 -15.67
C ASN A 81 -18.87 5.28 -14.34
N TRP A 82 -17.83 5.95 -13.85
CA TRP A 82 -17.92 6.79 -12.68
C TRP A 82 -18.58 8.12 -13.00
N TYR A 83 -19.58 8.52 -12.23
CA TYR A 83 -20.24 9.82 -12.39
C TYR A 83 -20.58 10.42 -11.03
N THR A 84 -20.77 11.75 -10.99
CA THR A 84 -21.27 12.47 -9.83
C THR A 84 -22.26 13.54 -10.26
N ASN A 85 -23.32 13.72 -9.48
CA ASN A 85 -24.28 14.82 -9.62
C ASN A 85 -23.96 16.01 -8.70
N GLU A 86 -22.91 15.87 -7.88
CA GLU A 86 -22.50 16.94 -6.96
C GLU A 86 -21.70 17.99 -7.73
N PRO A 87 -21.98 19.29 -7.53
CA PRO A 87 -21.20 20.35 -8.13
C PRO A 87 -19.79 20.35 -7.52
N GLN A 88 -18.80 20.71 -8.33
CA GLN A 88 -17.46 20.98 -7.80
C GLN A 88 -17.50 22.25 -6.97
N VAL A 89 -17.00 22.19 -5.75
CA VAL A 89 -16.90 23.33 -4.81
C VAL A 89 -15.43 23.52 -4.48
N ILE A 90 -14.89 24.68 -4.84
CA ILE A 90 -13.52 25.05 -4.51
C ILE A 90 -13.58 26.33 -3.65
N TYR A 91 -13.11 26.21 -2.44
CA TYR A 91 -12.92 27.36 -1.54
C TYR A 91 -11.55 27.98 -1.77
N SER A 92 -11.40 29.28 -1.57
CA SER A 92 -10.15 30.02 -1.70
C SER A 92 -9.87 30.89 -0.47
N ASP A 93 -8.62 31.30 -0.32
CA ASP A 93 -8.15 32.23 0.70
C ASP A 93 -8.58 31.85 2.13
N LYS A 94 -9.19 32.78 2.85
CA LYS A 94 -9.61 32.58 4.26
C LYS A 94 -10.67 31.50 4.44
N GLU A 95 -11.51 31.28 3.45
CA GLU A 95 -12.52 30.22 3.51
C GLU A 95 -11.85 28.85 3.34
N ALA A 96 -10.92 28.74 2.41
CA ALA A 96 -10.08 27.55 2.27
C ALA A 96 -9.26 27.27 3.55
N GLU A 97 -8.65 28.29 4.15
CA GLU A 97 -7.90 28.15 5.40
C GLU A 97 -8.78 27.62 6.52
N LYS A 98 -9.98 28.17 6.67
CA LYS A 98 -10.93 27.71 7.68
C LYS A 98 -11.27 26.23 7.50
N HIS A 99 -11.66 25.81 6.29
CA HIS A 99 -11.99 24.41 6.01
C HIS A 99 -10.80 23.49 6.25
N PHE A 100 -9.62 23.86 5.77
CA PHE A 100 -8.41 23.08 5.95
C PHE A 100 -8.05 22.89 7.44
N LEU A 101 -8.10 23.95 8.23
CA LEU A 101 -7.82 23.90 9.67
C LEU A 101 -8.89 23.09 10.43
N ASP A 102 -10.15 23.17 10.03
CA ASP A 102 -11.20 22.39 10.66
C ASP A 102 -11.03 20.89 10.39
N GLU A 103 -10.63 20.49 9.19
CA GLU A 103 -10.31 19.09 8.88
C GLU A 103 -9.08 18.58 9.63
N ILE A 104 -7.98 19.35 9.65
CA ILE A 104 -6.77 18.93 10.39
C ILE A 104 -7.04 18.75 11.89
N LYS A 105 -7.91 19.55 12.49
CA LYS A 105 -8.30 19.40 13.91
C LYS A 105 -8.97 18.07 14.19
N ASN A 106 -9.65 17.50 13.20
CA ASN A 106 -10.29 16.19 13.30
C ASN A 106 -9.31 15.03 13.05
N GLY A 107 -8.09 15.35 12.59
CA GLY A 107 -7.10 14.39 12.13
C GLY A 107 -7.34 14.01 10.66
N ILE A 108 -6.27 13.96 9.90
CA ILE A 108 -6.31 13.59 8.47
C ILE A 108 -5.26 12.53 8.16
N THR A 109 -5.56 11.67 7.20
CA THR A 109 -4.61 10.70 6.63
C THR A 109 -4.24 11.16 5.23
N ILE A 110 -2.96 11.28 4.96
CA ILE A 110 -2.44 11.73 3.66
C ILE A 110 -2.46 10.58 2.66
N ASN A 111 -3.05 10.81 1.50
CA ASN A 111 -2.98 9.89 0.37
C ASN A 111 -1.80 10.23 -0.56
N CYS A 112 -1.63 11.51 -0.89
CA CYS A 112 -0.56 11.98 -1.76
C CYS A 112 -0.17 13.41 -1.39
N ILE A 113 1.13 13.73 -1.54
CA ILE A 113 1.66 15.09 -1.45
C ILE A 113 2.55 15.35 -2.65
N ASP A 114 2.25 16.43 -3.38
CA ASP A 114 3.11 17.00 -4.40
C ASP A 114 3.75 18.28 -3.89
N ILE A 115 5.08 18.37 -4.00
CA ILE A 115 5.86 19.50 -3.50
C ILE A 115 6.51 20.22 -4.67
N CYS A 116 6.22 21.50 -4.83
CA CYS A 116 6.88 22.33 -5.84
C CYS A 116 7.40 23.64 -5.25
N LYS A 117 8.44 24.20 -5.87
CA LYS A 117 9.02 25.49 -5.48
C LYS A 117 8.79 26.51 -6.58
N LYS A 118 8.22 27.67 -6.23
CA LYS A 118 7.98 28.77 -7.15
C LYS A 118 8.10 30.09 -6.38
N ASP A 119 8.75 31.09 -6.98
CA ASP A 119 8.88 32.47 -6.45
C ASP A 119 9.35 32.51 -4.98
N ASN A 120 10.38 31.72 -4.64
CA ASN A 120 10.93 31.54 -3.29
C ASN A 120 9.96 31.01 -2.23
N LYS A 121 8.82 30.47 -2.63
CA LYS A 121 7.89 29.76 -1.76
C LYS A 121 7.85 28.30 -2.12
N THR A 122 7.59 27.47 -1.12
CA THR A 122 7.26 26.07 -1.32
C THR A 122 5.75 25.92 -1.32
N TYR A 123 5.22 25.20 -2.30
CA TYR A 123 3.82 24.85 -2.45
C TYR A 123 3.64 23.37 -2.21
N ILE A 124 2.57 23.04 -1.52
CA ILE A 124 2.10 21.68 -1.35
C ILE A 124 0.70 21.57 -1.95
N GLU A 125 0.52 20.56 -2.79
CA GLU A 125 -0.78 20.04 -3.18
C GLU A 125 -0.94 18.68 -2.51
N LEU A 126 -1.93 18.54 -1.63
CA LEU A 126 -2.18 17.29 -0.94
C LEU A 126 -3.57 16.76 -1.22
N SER A 127 -3.68 15.45 -1.23
CA SER A 127 -4.95 14.72 -1.14
C SER A 127 -4.98 13.87 0.11
N THR A 128 -6.17 13.70 0.66
CA THR A 128 -6.41 12.91 1.86
C THR A 128 -7.30 11.71 1.57
N CYS A 129 -7.26 10.72 2.44
CA CYS A 129 -8.11 9.53 2.40
C CYS A 129 -8.71 9.24 3.78
N ALA A 130 -9.46 8.15 3.89
CA ALA A 130 -10.12 7.68 5.09
C ALA A 130 -11.33 8.54 5.51
N GLN A 131 -11.30 9.17 6.70
CA GLN A 131 -12.48 9.81 7.29
C GLN A 131 -12.92 11.09 6.60
N SER A 132 -11.97 11.82 6.01
CA SER A 132 -12.20 13.07 5.31
C SER A 132 -11.37 13.11 4.04
N CYS A 133 -12.05 13.07 2.90
CA CYS A 133 -11.40 13.08 1.59
C CYS A 133 -11.51 14.48 0.98
N PHE A 134 -10.36 15.12 0.74
CA PHE A 134 -10.30 16.45 0.11
C PHE A 134 -8.96 16.65 -0.59
N PHE A 135 -8.90 17.68 -1.42
CA PHE A 135 -7.69 18.25 -1.97
C PHE A 135 -7.43 19.60 -1.33
N ALA A 136 -6.19 19.91 -0.99
CA ALA A 136 -5.81 21.22 -0.51
C ALA A 136 -4.48 21.68 -1.10
N THR A 137 -4.41 22.95 -1.43
CA THR A 137 -3.17 23.61 -1.85
C THR A 137 -2.82 24.70 -0.85
N PHE A 138 -1.60 24.67 -0.37
CA PHE A 138 -1.06 25.74 0.49
C PHE A 138 0.42 26.02 0.17
N SER A 139 0.87 27.21 0.55
CA SER A 139 2.27 27.60 0.47
C SER A 139 2.81 27.92 1.85
N PHE A 140 4.12 27.87 2.00
CA PHE A 140 4.83 28.29 3.22
C PHE A 140 6.22 28.83 2.88
N ASN A 141 6.82 29.52 3.83
CA ASN A 141 8.17 30.07 3.68
C ASN A 141 9.25 29.08 4.11
N GLU A 142 9.06 28.45 5.27
CA GLU A 142 9.99 27.53 5.88
C GLU A 142 9.22 26.37 6.51
N VAL A 143 9.89 25.23 6.67
CA VAL A 143 9.35 24.05 7.34
C VAL A 143 10.44 23.35 8.15
N SER A 144 10.10 22.84 9.32
CA SER A 144 10.95 21.93 10.09
C SER A 144 10.20 20.63 10.40
N VAL A 145 10.92 19.53 10.35
CA VAL A 145 10.45 18.22 10.76
C VAL A 145 11.36 17.74 11.88
N GLU A 146 10.78 17.47 13.04
CA GLU A 146 11.53 17.10 14.25
C GLU A 146 11.01 15.78 14.82
N TRP A 147 11.92 14.89 15.27
CA TRP A 147 11.59 13.61 15.90
C TRP A 147 12.67 13.12 16.85
N ASP A 148 12.37 12.08 17.63
CA ASP A 148 13.31 11.51 18.59
C ASP A 148 13.75 10.09 18.24
N LYS A 149 12.90 9.27 17.63
CA LYS A 149 13.11 7.84 17.44
C LYS A 149 12.60 7.36 16.08
N TYR A 150 13.22 6.29 15.61
CA TYR A 150 12.71 5.46 14.51
C TYR A 150 11.92 4.29 15.10
N CYS A 151 10.84 3.90 14.42
CA CYS A 151 9.95 2.82 14.83
C CYS A 151 10.38 1.49 14.21
N LYS A 152 10.37 1.43 12.89
CA LYS A 152 10.65 0.23 12.10
C LYS A 152 11.12 0.65 10.70
N LYS A 153 11.42 -0.29 9.84
CA LYS A 153 11.59 -0.01 8.40
C LYS A 153 10.28 0.53 7.82
N ALA A 154 10.38 1.42 6.84
CA ALA A 154 9.23 1.86 6.07
C ALA A 154 8.45 0.66 5.52
N TRP A 155 7.13 0.77 5.44
CA TRP A 155 6.28 -0.35 5.03
C TRP A 155 6.61 -0.89 3.63
N TYR A 156 7.14 -0.04 2.75
CA TYR A 156 7.59 -0.41 1.41
C TYR A 156 9.04 -0.90 1.35
N GLU A 157 9.81 -0.83 2.46
CA GLU A 157 11.15 -1.40 2.59
C GLU A 157 11.07 -2.92 2.78
N LEU A 158 10.74 -3.59 1.71
CA LEU A 158 10.66 -5.04 1.68
C LEU A 158 12.07 -5.62 1.82
N HIS A 159 12.21 -6.65 2.63
CA HIS A 159 13.41 -7.46 2.58
C HIS A 159 13.57 -7.97 1.16
N LYS A 160 14.74 -7.80 0.58
CA LYS A 160 15.01 -8.19 -0.81
C LYS A 160 14.80 -9.70 -1.06
N GLN A 161 14.79 -10.52 -0.01
CA GLN A 161 14.57 -11.96 -0.13
C GLN A 161 13.92 -12.55 1.13
N TYR A 162 12.91 -13.40 0.92
CA TYR A 162 12.31 -14.26 1.93
C TYR A 162 12.42 -15.71 1.52
N ILE A 163 12.61 -16.60 2.48
CA ILE A 163 12.60 -18.05 2.26
C ILE A 163 11.56 -18.66 3.19
N TYR A 164 10.59 -19.31 2.61
CA TYR A 164 9.51 -19.99 3.34
C TYR A 164 9.63 -21.49 3.15
N LYS A 165 9.28 -22.24 4.17
CA LYS A 165 9.04 -23.66 4.07
C LYS A 165 7.77 -23.87 3.23
N GLY A 166 7.89 -24.58 2.10
CA GLY A 166 6.81 -24.86 1.18
C GLY A 166 6.61 -26.33 0.93
N TYR A 167 5.59 -26.66 0.15
CA TYR A 167 5.28 -28.02 -0.22
C TYR A 167 4.82 -28.09 -1.69
N LEU A 168 5.15 -29.21 -2.34
CA LEU A 168 4.62 -29.58 -3.63
C LEU A 168 3.72 -30.79 -3.47
N LEU A 169 2.50 -30.74 -4.02
CA LEU A 169 1.67 -31.91 -4.19
C LEU A 169 2.07 -32.61 -5.47
N THR A 170 2.48 -33.86 -5.38
CA THR A 170 2.85 -34.70 -6.52
C THR A 170 1.93 -35.92 -6.58
N PRO A 171 1.87 -36.65 -7.70
CA PRO A 171 1.14 -37.93 -7.75
C PRO A 171 1.62 -38.99 -6.74
N ALA A 172 2.86 -38.87 -6.26
CA ALA A 172 3.44 -39.73 -5.23
C ALA A 172 3.20 -39.24 -3.78
N GLY A 173 2.61 -38.07 -3.60
CA GLY A 173 2.36 -37.48 -2.31
C GLY A 173 2.96 -36.08 -2.17
N GLU A 174 2.96 -35.58 -0.95
CA GLU A 174 3.48 -34.27 -0.60
C GLU A 174 5.00 -34.30 -0.45
N VAL A 175 5.70 -33.34 -1.06
CA VAL A 175 7.14 -33.18 -1.02
C VAL A 175 7.49 -31.81 -0.47
N GLU A 176 8.34 -31.76 0.54
CA GLU A 176 8.84 -30.51 1.12
C GLU A 176 9.75 -29.78 0.13
N THR A 177 9.62 -28.46 0.05
CA THR A 177 10.45 -27.56 -0.75
C THR A 177 10.62 -26.22 -0.04
N GLU A 178 11.42 -25.33 -0.61
CA GLU A 178 11.55 -23.94 -0.20
C GLU A 178 10.87 -23.05 -1.25
N ILE A 179 10.11 -22.08 -0.77
CA ILE A 179 9.57 -21.00 -1.59
C ILE A 179 10.41 -19.75 -1.32
N HIS A 180 11.14 -19.32 -2.33
CA HIS A 180 11.95 -18.11 -2.30
C HIS A 180 11.15 -16.97 -2.91
N ILE A 181 11.06 -15.85 -2.21
CA ILE A 181 10.41 -14.63 -2.70
C ILE A 181 11.46 -13.52 -2.71
N VAL A 182 11.68 -12.93 -3.87
CA VAL A 182 12.68 -11.88 -4.08
C VAL A 182 11.97 -10.66 -4.65
N TYR A 183 12.12 -9.53 -3.97
CA TYR A 183 11.69 -8.23 -4.48
C TYR A 183 12.86 -7.52 -5.12
N HIS A 184 12.62 -6.91 -6.25
CA HIS A 184 13.59 -6.08 -6.94
C HIS A 184 12.86 -5.03 -7.78
N GLU A 185 13.62 -4.07 -8.29
CA GLU A 185 13.14 -3.09 -9.22
C GLU A 185 13.67 -3.40 -10.60
N GLU A 186 12.83 -3.24 -11.62
CA GLU A 186 13.22 -3.34 -13.02
C GLU A 186 12.84 -2.04 -13.76
N ASP A 187 13.61 -1.73 -14.80
CA ASP A 187 13.27 -0.63 -15.66
C ASP A 187 11.96 -0.93 -16.40
N THR A 188 10.97 -0.09 -16.21
CA THR A 188 9.66 -0.17 -16.86
C THR A 188 9.31 1.15 -17.55
N TYR A 189 8.43 1.09 -18.57
CA TYR A 189 7.94 2.28 -19.23
C TYR A 189 6.53 2.58 -18.74
N TYR A 190 6.38 3.71 -18.05
CA TYR A 190 5.08 4.23 -17.65
C TYR A 190 4.80 5.53 -18.39
N GLN A 191 3.69 5.61 -19.11
CA GLN A 191 3.30 6.77 -19.91
C GLN A 191 4.42 7.29 -20.86
N GLY A 192 5.25 6.37 -21.39
CA GLY A 192 6.36 6.71 -22.29
C GLY A 192 7.63 7.22 -21.63
N LYS A 193 7.71 7.21 -20.29
CA LYS A 193 8.91 7.49 -19.51
C LYS A 193 9.49 6.20 -18.97
N LEU A 194 10.83 6.12 -18.94
CA LEU A 194 11.53 5.01 -18.28
C LEU A 194 11.54 5.29 -16.77
N GLU A 195 10.93 4.39 -16.01
CA GLU A 195 10.85 4.46 -14.56
C GLU A 195 11.26 3.12 -13.96
N LYS A 196 11.62 3.10 -12.69
CA LYS A 196 11.85 1.88 -11.95
C LYS A 196 10.53 1.36 -11.41
N GLY A 197 10.14 0.18 -11.85
CA GLY A 197 8.93 -0.50 -11.41
C GLY A 197 9.25 -1.67 -10.49
N PRO A 198 8.42 -1.90 -9.46
CA PRO A 198 8.60 -3.02 -8.55
C PRO A 198 8.34 -4.35 -9.26
N THR A 199 9.17 -5.35 -8.99
CA THR A 199 9.03 -6.70 -9.52
C THR A 199 9.19 -7.71 -8.38
N VAL A 200 8.38 -8.75 -8.39
CA VAL A 200 8.49 -9.88 -7.48
C VAL A 200 8.88 -11.15 -8.25
N SER A 201 9.87 -11.87 -7.74
CA SER A 201 10.24 -13.20 -8.25
C SER A 201 9.92 -14.24 -7.19
N VAL A 202 9.25 -15.31 -7.59
CA VAL A 202 8.98 -16.48 -6.76
C VAL A 202 9.79 -17.65 -7.29
N GLY A 203 10.58 -18.29 -6.43
CA GLY A 203 11.41 -19.42 -6.74
C GLY A 203 10.97 -20.66 -5.97
N VAL A 204 10.96 -21.82 -6.63
CA VAL A 204 10.64 -23.12 -6.01
C VAL A 204 11.63 -24.17 -6.48
N LYS A 205 12.12 -25.00 -5.56
CA LYS A 205 13.04 -26.09 -5.90
C LYS A 205 12.27 -27.35 -6.23
N TYR A 206 12.50 -27.90 -7.42
CA TYR A 206 11.94 -29.19 -7.85
C TYR A 206 13.00 -30.06 -8.49
N ASN A 207 13.15 -31.32 -8.03
CA ASN A 207 14.15 -32.29 -8.51
C ASN A 207 15.60 -31.74 -8.57
N GLY A 208 15.95 -30.85 -7.65
CA GLY A 208 17.27 -30.23 -7.56
C GLY A 208 17.44 -28.96 -8.40
N GLU A 209 16.50 -28.62 -9.24
CA GLU A 209 16.50 -27.39 -10.04
C GLU A 209 15.69 -26.31 -9.36
N GLN A 210 16.16 -25.05 -9.47
CA GLN A 210 15.44 -23.87 -8.99
C GLN A 210 14.63 -23.27 -10.13
N LEU A 211 13.29 -23.32 -10.02
CA LEU A 211 12.37 -22.74 -10.99
C LEU A 211 11.96 -21.33 -10.50
N TRP A 212 11.92 -20.36 -11.41
CA TRP A 212 11.58 -18.97 -11.08
C TRP A 212 10.41 -18.47 -11.92
N GLY A 213 9.43 -17.84 -11.26
CA GLY A 213 8.37 -17.06 -11.89
C GLY A 213 8.48 -15.60 -11.48
N GLN A 214 8.17 -14.67 -12.39
CA GLN A 214 8.19 -13.23 -12.15
C GLN A 214 6.81 -12.62 -12.31
N GLY A 215 6.51 -11.61 -11.51
CA GLY A 215 5.35 -10.73 -11.62
C GLY A 215 5.79 -9.28 -11.54
N LYS A 216 5.32 -8.44 -12.50
CA LYS A 216 5.57 -7.00 -12.53
C LYS A 216 4.54 -6.27 -11.67
N ASP A 217 4.86 -5.03 -11.27
CA ASP A 217 3.96 -4.17 -10.51
C ASP A 217 3.41 -4.84 -9.23
N TYR A 218 4.29 -5.57 -8.52
CA TYR A 218 3.92 -6.38 -7.35
C TYR A 218 2.82 -7.43 -7.60
N LEU A 219 2.61 -7.85 -8.83
CA LEU A 219 1.65 -8.90 -9.15
C LEU A 219 2.16 -10.27 -8.70
N TRP A 220 1.99 -10.55 -7.42
CA TRP A 220 2.32 -11.82 -6.78
C TRP A 220 1.71 -13.00 -7.51
N VAL A 221 0.47 -12.86 -7.93
CA VAL A 221 -0.30 -13.89 -8.60
C VAL A 221 0.38 -14.32 -9.90
N ASP A 222 0.92 -13.37 -10.68
CA ASP A 222 1.70 -13.67 -11.89
C ASP A 222 2.96 -14.49 -11.57
N ALA A 223 3.70 -14.10 -10.54
CA ALA A 223 4.92 -14.79 -10.15
C ALA A 223 4.64 -16.25 -9.74
N PHE A 224 3.60 -16.49 -8.93
CA PHE A 224 3.18 -17.83 -8.55
C PHE A 224 2.64 -18.65 -9.73
N ALA A 225 1.84 -18.05 -10.60
CA ALA A 225 1.34 -18.72 -11.81
C ALA A 225 2.49 -19.08 -12.76
N ASN A 226 3.46 -18.17 -12.95
CA ASN A 226 4.60 -18.40 -13.83
C ASN A 226 5.58 -19.47 -13.30
N VAL A 227 5.72 -19.61 -11.99
CA VAL A 227 6.46 -20.75 -11.43
C VAL A 227 5.67 -22.07 -11.59
N GLN A 228 4.34 -22.04 -11.36
CA GLN A 228 3.49 -23.21 -11.50
C GLN A 228 3.50 -23.78 -12.93
N LYS A 229 3.54 -22.91 -13.96
CA LYS A 229 3.62 -23.34 -15.37
C LYS A 229 4.88 -24.13 -15.71
N GLN A 230 5.95 -23.96 -14.93
CA GLN A 230 7.21 -24.68 -15.13
C GLN A 230 7.23 -26.04 -14.41
N LEU A 231 6.31 -26.28 -13.47
CA LEU A 231 6.17 -27.57 -12.80
C LEU A 231 5.54 -28.60 -13.76
N PRO A 232 5.92 -29.87 -13.66
CA PRO A 232 5.29 -30.92 -14.46
C PRO A 232 3.81 -31.07 -14.22
N VAL A 233 3.08 -31.57 -15.21
CA VAL A 233 1.65 -31.87 -15.09
C VAL A 233 1.40 -32.78 -13.88
N GLY A 234 0.46 -32.41 -13.03
CA GLY A 234 0.12 -33.13 -11.80
C GLY A 234 0.98 -32.76 -10.59
N VAL A 235 1.94 -31.86 -10.73
CA VAL A 235 2.68 -31.26 -9.61
C VAL A 235 2.13 -29.87 -9.33
N LEU A 236 1.65 -29.61 -8.11
CA LEU A 236 1.06 -28.35 -7.70
C LEU A 236 1.84 -27.74 -6.54
N LEU A 237 2.10 -26.45 -6.61
CA LEU A 237 2.63 -25.68 -5.48
C LEU A 237 1.53 -25.53 -4.42
N LYS A 238 1.78 -26.04 -3.20
CA LYS A 238 0.84 -26.00 -2.09
C LYS A 238 1.15 -24.79 -1.21
N CYS A 239 0.41 -23.70 -1.41
CA CYS A 239 0.49 -22.48 -0.58
C CYS A 239 -0.81 -21.71 -0.59
N CYS A 240 -0.92 -20.65 0.23
CA CYS A 240 -2.13 -19.85 0.32
C CYS A 240 -2.49 -19.14 -0.98
N MET A 241 -1.50 -18.70 -1.79
CA MET A 241 -1.75 -18.11 -3.11
C MET A 241 -2.47 -19.07 -4.07
N THR A 242 -2.16 -20.35 -4.03
CA THR A 242 -2.75 -21.38 -4.91
C THR A 242 -3.93 -22.11 -4.30
N CYS A 243 -4.34 -21.70 -3.06
CA CYS A 243 -5.45 -22.29 -2.32
C CYS A 243 -6.77 -21.61 -2.68
N GLN A 244 -7.85 -22.40 -2.86
CA GLN A 244 -9.20 -21.84 -3.10
C GLN A 244 -9.71 -20.92 -1.98
N HIS A 245 -9.14 -21.02 -0.78
CA HIS A 245 -9.51 -20.19 0.36
C HIS A 245 -8.58 -18.98 0.56
N GLY A 246 -7.56 -18.80 -0.30
CA GLY A 246 -6.62 -17.68 -0.24
C GLY A 246 -7.12 -16.51 -1.06
N ASN A 247 -7.69 -15.50 -0.42
CA ASN A 247 -8.31 -14.37 -1.08
C ASN A 247 -7.57 -13.06 -0.78
N MET A 248 -7.57 -12.13 -1.72
CA MET A 248 -7.07 -10.77 -1.55
C MET A 248 -8.14 -9.86 -0.93
N CYS A 249 -7.73 -8.77 -0.30
CA CYS A 249 -8.64 -7.71 0.11
C CYS A 249 -9.07 -6.90 -1.12
N PRO A 250 -10.37 -6.64 -1.34
CA PRO A 250 -10.83 -5.82 -2.46
C PRO A 250 -10.36 -4.37 -2.43
N TYR A 251 -9.91 -3.90 -1.27
CA TYR A 251 -9.52 -2.50 -1.01
C TYR A 251 -8.00 -2.29 -0.96
N GLY A 252 -7.22 -3.34 -1.19
CA GLY A 252 -5.77 -3.33 -1.17
C GLY A 252 -5.18 -4.33 -0.17
N ASN A 253 -3.96 -4.75 -0.41
CA ASN A 253 -3.23 -5.72 0.40
C ASN A 253 -1.85 -5.18 0.74
N GLU A 254 -1.37 -5.53 1.94
CA GLU A 254 0.05 -5.47 2.21
C GLU A 254 0.80 -6.46 1.30
N PRO A 255 2.07 -6.17 0.96
CA PRO A 255 2.86 -7.08 0.13
C PRO A 255 2.92 -8.49 0.70
N GLY A 256 2.49 -9.46 -0.09
CA GLY A 256 2.45 -10.87 0.31
C GLY A 256 1.33 -11.26 1.24
N GLU A 257 0.35 -10.40 1.47
CA GLU A 257 -0.79 -10.65 2.34
C GLU A 257 -1.94 -11.33 1.59
N LEU A 258 -2.56 -12.29 2.25
CA LEU A 258 -3.82 -12.93 1.86
C LEU A 258 -4.70 -13.16 3.08
N PHE A 259 -5.98 -13.44 2.84
CA PHE A 259 -6.97 -13.74 3.89
C PHE A 259 -7.61 -15.10 3.65
N CYS A 260 -7.59 -15.94 4.69
CA CYS A 260 -8.18 -17.27 4.60
C CYS A 260 -9.70 -17.23 4.83
N THR A 261 -10.47 -17.51 3.79
CA THR A 261 -11.94 -17.55 3.85
C THR A 261 -12.51 -18.93 4.15
N LYS A 262 -11.69 -19.89 4.58
CA LYS A 262 -12.18 -21.22 4.91
C LYS A 262 -13.31 -21.20 5.95
N GLY A 263 -14.41 -21.89 5.65
CA GLY A 263 -15.60 -21.91 6.49
C GLY A 263 -16.45 -20.64 6.44
N LEU A 264 -16.12 -19.71 5.52
CA LEU A 264 -16.97 -18.59 5.14
C LEU A 264 -17.57 -18.87 3.75
N THR A 265 -18.79 -18.41 3.52
CA THR A 265 -19.40 -18.46 2.19
C THR A 265 -18.92 -17.24 1.40
N VAL A 266 -18.22 -17.48 0.30
CA VAL A 266 -17.72 -16.46 -0.61
C VAL A 266 -17.92 -16.98 -2.03
N ASP A 267 -18.93 -16.48 -2.70
CA ASP A 267 -19.31 -16.89 -4.04
C ASP A 267 -19.15 -15.75 -5.06
N SER A 268 -18.84 -14.54 -4.58
CA SER A 268 -18.73 -13.34 -5.40
C SER A 268 -17.75 -12.30 -4.83
N LYS A 269 -17.40 -11.30 -5.64
CA LYS A 269 -16.64 -10.11 -5.19
C LYS A 269 -17.42 -9.32 -4.13
N GLU A 270 -18.76 -9.26 -4.25
CA GLU A 270 -19.62 -8.59 -3.27
C GLU A 270 -19.49 -9.22 -1.89
N ASP A 271 -19.48 -10.57 -1.81
CA ASP A 271 -19.27 -11.26 -0.54
C ASP A 271 -17.91 -10.90 0.08
N MET A 272 -16.87 -10.82 -0.75
CA MET A 272 -15.55 -10.35 -0.28
C MET A 272 -15.61 -8.92 0.24
N CYS A 273 -16.21 -7.98 -0.48
CA CYS A 273 -16.36 -6.61 -0.01
C CYS A 273 -17.09 -6.56 1.33
N ASN A 274 -18.20 -7.28 1.48
CA ASN A 274 -18.99 -7.35 2.70
C ASN A 274 -18.19 -7.87 3.92
N LEU A 275 -17.25 -8.79 3.70
CA LEU A 275 -16.37 -9.28 4.77
C LEU A 275 -15.42 -8.20 5.30
N PHE A 276 -14.97 -7.27 4.44
CA PHE A 276 -14.03 -6.22 4.81
C PHE A 276 -14.73 -4.91 5.24
N ASP A 277 -15.93 -4.63 4.75
CA ASP A 277 -16.70 -3.43 5.12
C ASP A 277 -17.17 -3.46 6.57
N ASN A 278 -17.47 -4.64 7.11
CA ASN A 278 -17.96 -4.80 8.46
C ASN A 278 -16.83 -4.98 9.49
N ARG A 279 -15.90 -4.01 9.54
CA ARG A 279 -14.66 -4.07 10.33
C ARG A 279 -14.87 -4.42 11.81
N GLU A 280 -15.95 -3.93 12.43
CA GLU A 280 -16.23 -4.14 13.87
C GLU A 280 -16.66 -5.58 14.18
N ASN A 281 -17.27 -6.29 13.23
CA ASN A 281 -17.82 -7.64 13.42
C ASN A 281 -17.12 -8.71 12.59
N SER A 282 -16.26 -8.32 11.65
CA SER A 282 -15.58 -9.26 10.77
C SER A 282 -14.31 -9.80 11.41
N LYS A 283 -14.26 -11.12 11.55
CA LYS A 283 -13.04 -11.84 11.96
C LYS A 283 -12.08 -12.11 10.79
N ILE A 284 -12.28 -11.44 9.65
CA ILE A 284 -11.45 -11.70 8.46
C ILE A 284 -9.99 -11.29 8.72
N PHE A 285 -9.76 -10.21 9.44
CA PHE A 285 -8.43 -9.72 9.79
C PHE A 285 -7.65 -10.67 10.71
N ASP A 286 -8.34 -11.47 11.53
CA ASP A 286 -7.72 -12.53 12.34
C ASP A 286 -7.25 -13.72 11.48
N ARG A 287 -7.59 -13.74 10.19
CA ARG A 287 -7.31 -14.81 9.23
C ARG A 287 -6.27 -14.43 8.18
N THR A 288 -5.50 -13.37 8.46
CA THR A 288 -4.36 -12.96 7.62
C THR A 288 -3.37 -14.09 7.47
N LYS A 289 -2.88 -14.29 6.25
CA LYS A 289 -1.89 -15.30 5.84
C LYS A 289 -0.86 -14.66 4.93
N ASN A 290 0.33 -15.24 4.89
CA ASN A 290 1.28 -14.92 3.83
C ASN A 290 0.96 -15.76 2.58
N VAL A 291 1.25 -15.22 1.39
CA VAL A 291 1.06 -15.90 0.09
C VAL A 291 1.73 -17.28 0.04
N ALA A 292 2.88 -17.43 0.70
CA ALA A 292 3.67 -18.66 0.77
C ALA A 292 3.26 -19.61 1.91
N ASP A 293 2.41 -19.19 2.85
CA ASP A 293 1.93 -20.06 3.91
C ASP A 293 1.23 -21.29 3.36
N SER A 294 1.27 -22.40 4.08
CA SER A 294 0.52 -23.61 3.76
C SER A 294 -0.09 -24.23 5.02
N CYS A 295 -1.14 -25.04 4.83
CA CYS A 295 -1.80 -25.76 5.92
C CYS A 295 -2.26 -27.16 5.47
N ASN A 296 -2.67 -27.99 6.44
CA ASN A 296 -3.20 -29.33 6.17
C ASN A 296 -4.57 -29.33 5.49
N GLU A 297 -5.24 -28.19 5.50
CA GLU A 297 -6.58 -27.99 4.94
C GLU A 297 -6.56 -27.31 3.56
N TYR A 298 -5.39 -27.31 2.94
CA TYR A 298 -5.20 -26.80 1.60
C TYR A 298 -6.09 -27.52 0.59
N THR A 299 -6.75 -26.73 -0.25
CA THR A 299 -7.51 -27.23 -1.40
C THR A 299 -7.10 -26.42 -2.63
N PRO A 300 -6.63 -27.05 -3.70
CA PRO A 300 -6.26 -26.33 -4.91
C PRO A 300 -7.43 -25.51 -5.46
N GLN A 301 -7.12 -24.35 -6.02
CA GLN A 301 -8.12 -23.55 -6.76
C GLN A 301 -8.65 -24.34 -7.97
N SER A 302 -9.90 -24.11 -8.26
CA SER A 302 -10.58 -24.67 -9.42
C SER A 302 -11.66 -23.72 -9.93
N ASN A 303 -12.03 -23.84 -11.21
CA ASN A 303 -13.09 -23.05 -11.82
C ASN A 303 -14.50 -23.32 -11.24
N ASN A 304 -14.63 -24.27 -10.31
CA ASN A 304 -15.89 -24.58 -9.64
C ASN A 304 -16.12 -23.77 -8.34
N CYS A 305 -15.13 -23.03 -7.88
CA CYS A 305 -15.20 -22.24 -6.65
C CYS A 305 -14.70 -20.83 -6.93
N TYR A 306 -15.39 -19.85 -6.39
CA TYR A 306 -14.95 -18.46 -6.44
C TYR A 306 -13.73 -18.25 -5.54
N THR A 307 -12.70 -17.58 -6.07
CA THR A 307 -11.52 -17.13 -5.32
C THR A 307 -11.14 -15.74 -5.83
N TYR A 308 -10.98 -14.79 -4.92
CA TYR A 308 -10.64 -13.41 -5.26
C TYR A 308 -9.12 -13.18 -5.21
N ASN A 309 -8.38 -13.78 -6.16
CA ASN A 309 -6.93 -13.54 -6.32
C ASN A 309 -6.41 -13.76 -7.75
N ASP A 310 -7.28 -14.00 -8.73
CA ASP A 310 -6.97 -14.13 -10.16
C ASP A 310 -5.89 -15.17 -10.55
N TYR A 311 -5.47 -16.05 -9.62
CA TYR A 311 -4.39 -17.02 -9.88
C TYR A 311 -4.70 -17.97 -11.06
N LEU A 312 -5.93 -18.49 -11.13
CA LEU A 312 -6.32 -19.37 -12.24
C LEU A 312 -6.30 -18.65 -13.58
N TYR A 313 -6.77 -17.38 -13.62
CA TYR A 313 -6.74 -16.57 -14.83
C TYR A 313 -5.31 -16.38 -15.34
N HIS A 314 -4.35 -16.09 -14.46
CA HIS A 314 -2.94 -15.95 -14.81
C HIS A 314 -2.27 -17.28 -15.15
N LEU A 315 -2.74 -18.38 -14.57
CA LEU A 315 -2.25 -19.74 -14.89
C LEU A 315 -2.68 -20.18 -16.30
N GLU A 316 -3.86 -19.79 -16.76
CA GLU A 316 -4.41 -20.17 -18.07
C GLU A 316 -3.89 -19.30 -19.24
N LYS A 317 -3.37 -18.10 -18.96
CA LYS A 317 -2.66 -17.24 -19.93
C LYS A 317 -1.25 -17.74 -20.25
#